data_c052af95e83605007519c72b6b697131
#
_entry.id   c052af95e83605007519c72b6b697131
#
_cell.length_a   1.000
_cell.length_b   1.000
_cell.length_c   1.000
_cell.angle_alpha   90.00
_cell.angle_beta   90.00
_cell.angle_gamma   90.00
#
_symmetry.space_group_name_H-M   'P 1'
#
loop_
_entity.id
_entity.type
_entity.pdbx_description
1 polymer ?
#
loop_
_entity_poly.entity_id
_entity_poly.type
_entity_poly.pdbx_seq_one_letter_code
_entity_poly.pdbx_strand_id
1 'polypeptide(L)'
;MKKLIPAALIAAAAALIVLKVGGGGDFRYSGTIEATETDLSARISGVIDRYLAREGDPVAAGEALISIDCDDLRLAAGIASDDFRRAEELFKAGSLSRENYDRLKYRRDDSALKVRWCTVKSPVSGRLLYSYREKGELVSPGVKLATVADLSEVWAYIYVPHDTLAGLKPGMEVKAFLPEAGDMEFAGRISVIYPEAEFTPKNVQTRKERTRLVYAVKVSFPNKGETLKPGMTVEVELPE
;
A
#
# COMPACT_ATOMS: atom_id res chain seq x y z
N MET A 1 -15.50 -68.78 -17.52
CA MET A 1 -15.22 -67.43 -18.09
C MET A 1 -16.03 -66.26 -17.49
N LYS A 2 -17.00 -66.50 -16.56
CA LYS A 2 -17.88 -65.45 -15.97
C LYS A 2 -17.32 -64.69 -14.71
N LYS A 3 -16.15 -65.07 -14.16
CA LYS A 3 -15.59 -64.44 -12.93
C LYS A 3 -14.42 -63.47 -13.17
N LEU A 4 -13.97 -63.29 -14.40
CA LEU A 4 -12.85 -62.39 -14.73
C LEU A 4 -13.29 -60.96 -15.05
N ILE A 5 -14.56 -60.76 -15.41
CA ILE A 5 -15.11 -59.43 -15.75
C ILE A 5 -15.18 -58.47 -14.52
N PRO A 6 -15.62 -58.91 -13.32
CA PRO A 6 -15.65 -57.99 -12.15
C PRO A 6 -14.27 -57.60 -11.64
N ALA A 7 -13.25 -58.48 -11.79
CA ALA A 7 -11.88 -58.13 -11.36
C ALA A 7 -11.22 -57.08 -12.26
N ALA A 8 -11.49 -57.12 -13.57
CA ALA A 8 -11.00 -56.10 -14.51
C ALA A 8 -11.65 -54.72 -14.29
N LEU A 9 -12.96 -54.71 -13.97
CA LEU A 9 -13.68 -53.49 -13.64
C LEU A 9 -13.19 -52.85 -12.33
N ILE A 10 -12.89 -53.66 -11.32
CA ILE A 10 -12.32 -53.18 -10.05
C ILE A 10 -10.89 -52.64 -10.25
N ALA A 11 -10.07 -53.32 -11.06
CA ALA A 11 -8.73 -52.87 -11.41
C ALA A 11 -8.76 -51.54 -12.23
N ALA A 12 -9.67 -51.40 -13.17
CA ALA A 12 -9.87 -50.16 -13.93
C ALA A 12 -10.38 -49.02 -13.07
N ALA A 13 -11.30 -49.28 -12.13
CA ALA A 13 -11.78 -48.28 -11.19
C ALA A 13 -10.67 -47.85 -10.18
N ALA A 14 -9.85 -48.81 -9.71
CA ALA A 14 -8.71 -48.52 -8.85
C ALA A 14 -7.62 -47.72 -9.61
N ALA A 15 -7.34 -48.05 -10.88
CA ALA A 15 -6.42 -47.26 -11.72
C ALA A 15 -6.93 -45.84 -11.99
N LEU A 16 -8.24 -45.66 -12.20
CA LEU A 16 -8.87 -44.35 -12.35
C LEU A 16 -8.83 -43.53 -11.07
N ILE A 17 -8.98 -44.17 -9.92
CA ILE A 17 -8.86 -43.53 -8.61
C ILE A 17 -7.39 -43.13 -8.34
N VAL A 18 -6.43 -43.98 -8.65
CA VAL A 18 -4.99 -43.71 -8.52
C VAL A 18 -4.56 -42.60 -9.47
N LEU A 19 -5.09 -42.56 -10.71
CA LEU A 19 -4.86 -41.47 -11.65
C LEU A 19 -5.50 -40.14 -11.22
N LYS A 20 -6.61 -40.18 -10.48
CA LYS A 20 -7.29 -38.99 -9.95
C LYS A 20 -6.70 -38.50 -8.62
N VAL A 21 -6.12 -39.40 -7.80
CA VAL A 21 -5.48 -39.08 -6.54
C VAL A 21 -3.98 -38.84 -6.72
N GLY A 22 -3.37 -39.30 -7.80
CA GLY A 22 -1.97 -39.11 -8.16
C GLY A 22 -1.64 -37.79 -8.89
N GLY A 23 -2.61 -36.91 -9.07
CA GLY A 23 -2.35 -35.52 -9.45
C GLY A 23 -1.70 -34.83 -8.27
N GLY A 24 -0.37 -34.90 -8.18
CA GLY A 24 0.40 -34.04 -7.30
C GLY A 24 0.09 -32.61 -7.69
N GLY A 25 -0.82 -31.96 -6.98
CA GLY A 25 -1.00 -30.53 -7.12
C GLY A 25 0.34 -29.88 -6.78
N ASP A 26 0.84 -29.04 -7.69
CA ASP A 26 2.06 -28.29 -7.46
C ASP A 26 1.96 -27.58 -6.11
N PHE A 27 3.01 -27.69 -5.32
CA PHE A 27 3.02 -27.12 -3.96
C PHE A 27 2.91 -25.60 -4.07
N ARG A 28 1.91 -25.02 -3.41
CA ARG A 28 1.65 -23.58 -3.42
C ARG A 28 2.02 -22.95 -2.10
N TYR A 29 2.70 -21.83 -2.17
CA TYR A 29 3.10 -21.02 -1.01
C TYR A 29 2.03 -19.97 -0.73
N SER A 30 1.47 -19.98 0.47
CA SER A 30 0.47 -18.99 0.88
C SER A 30 1.12 -17.67 1.31
N GLY A 31 0.51 -16.56 0.91
CA GLY A 31 0.87 -15.21 1.33
C GLY A 31 -0.37 -14.34 1.50
N THR A 32 -0.21 -13.20 2.15
CA THR A 32 -1.26 -12.18 2.28
C THR A 32 -0.93 -11.01 1.37
N ILE A 33 -1.93 -10.54 0.60
CA ILE A 33 -1.78 -9.36 -0.25
C ILE A 33 -1.61 -8.12 0.60
N GLU A 34 -0.63 -7.33 0.26
CA GLU A 34 -0.32 -6.02 0.83
C GLU A 34 -0.23 -4.97 -0.29
N ALA A 35 -0.40 -3.70 0.06
CA ALA A 35 -0.26 -2.57 -0.86
C ALA A 35 0.60 -1.46 -0.23
N THR A 36 1.07 -0.51 -1.05
CA THR A 36 1.76 0.67 -0.55
C THR A 36 0.75 1.62 0.05
N GLU A 37 0.80 1.77 1.36
CA GLU A 37 -0.01 2.71 2.11
C GLU A 37 0.76 3.98 2.42
N THR A 38 0.13 5.13 2.24
CA THR A 38 0.68 6.44 2.58
C THR A 38 -0.22 7.12 3.60
N ASP A 39 0.34 7.37 4.77
CA ASP A 39 -0.35 8.06 5.85
C ASP A 39 -0.29 9.58 5.67
N LEU A 40 -1.45 10.20 5.69
CA LEU A 40 -1.61 11.64 5.62
C LEU A 40 -1.78 12.19 7.04
N SER A 41 -0.89 13.09 7.42
CA SER A 41 -0.91 13.73 8.75
C SER A 41 -1.09 15.24 8.65
N ALA A 42 -1.73 15.82 9.66
CA ALA A 42 -1.83 17.28 9.81
C ALA A 42 -0.44 17.90 9.94
N ARG A 43 -0.23 19.07 9.31
CA ARG A 43 1.00 19.87 9.43
C ARG A 43 0.81 21.11 10.31
N ILE A 44 -0.44 21.41 10.62
CA ILE A 44 -0.85 22.59 11.43
C ILE A 44 -1.87 22.15 12.45
N SER A 45 -2.10 22.98 13.46
CA SER A 45 -3.24 22.87 14.37
C SER A 45 -4.45 23.54 13.76
N GLY A 46 -5.63 22.96 13.95
CA GLY A 46 -6.91 23.51 13.51
C GLY A 46 -8.03 22.51 13.63
N VAL A 47 -9.23 22.91 13.33
CA VAL A 47 -10.42 22.04 13.34
C VAL A 47 -10.66 21.51 11.93
N ILE A 48 -10.99 20.23 11.78
CA ILE A 48 -11.36 19.68 10.48
C ILE A 48 -12.69 20.31 10.02
N ASP A 49 -12.64 21.09 8.95
CA ASP A 49 -13.83 21.70 8.34
C ASP A 49 -14.63 20.67 7.56
N ARG A 50 -13.95 19.91 6.67
CA ARG A 50 -14.61 18.88 5.85
C ARG A 50 -13.63 17.91 5.23
N TYR A 51 -14.14 16.72 4.93
CA TYR A 51 -13.56 15.77 3.99
C TYR A 51 -14.10 16.05 2.58
N LEU A 52 -13.20 16.09 1.59
CA LEU A 52 -13.53 16.30 0.17
C LEU A 52 -13.63 14.98 -0.59
N ALA A 53 -13.04 13.89 -0.04
CA ALA A 53 -13.16 12.52 -0.51
C ALA A 53 -13.66 11.63 0.63
N ARG A 54 -14.30 10.51 0.30
CA ARG A 54 -14.80 9.51 1.24
C ARG A 54 -13.93 8.26 1.21
N GLU A 55 -14.00 7.45 2.24
CA GLU A 55 -13.40 6.12 2.24
C GLU A 55 -13.92 5.29 1.05
N GLY A 56 -13.00 4.67 0.35
CA GLY A 56 -13.28 3.94 -0.88
C GLY A 56 -13.19 4.76 -2.16
N ASP A 57 -13.14 6.10 -2.10
CA ASP A 57 -13.04 6.93 -3.31
C ASP A 57 -11.65 6.82 -3.96
N PRO A 58 -11.57 6.79 -5.30
CA PRO A 58 -10.32 6.95 -6.02
C PRO A 58 -9.84 8.40 -5.86
N VAL A 59 -8.53 8.58 -5.68
CA VAL A 59 -7.91 9.90 -5.50
C VAL A 59 -6.68 10.03 -6.40
N ALA A 60 -6.45 11.23 -6.91
CA ALA A 60 -5.28 11.55 -7.73
C ALA A 60 -4.17 12.19 -6.88
N ALA A 61 -2.91 12.04 -7.33
CA ALA A 61 -1.80 12.77 -6.73
C ALA A 61 -2.02 14.28 -6.83
N GLY A 62 -1.86 15.00 -5.72
CA GLY A 62 -2.11 16.45 -5.60
C GLY A 62 -3.57 16.83 -5.33
N GLU A 63 -4.50 15.89 -5.36
CA GLU A 63 -5.91 16.12 -5.04
C GLU A 63 -6.10 16.49 -3.57
N ALA A 64 -6.98 17.47 -3.32
CA ALA A 64 -7.34 17.92 -1.98
C ALA A 64 -8.32 16.93 -1.33
N LEU A 65 -7.94 16.40 -0.17
CA LEU A 65 -8.75 15.38 0.53
C LEU A 65 -9.41 15.90 1.79
N ILE A 66 -8.73 16.80 2.53
CA ILE A 66 -9.20 17.30 3.81
C ILE A 66 -8.96 18.80 3.87
N SER A 67 -9.95 19.54 4.33
CA SER A 67 -9.86 20.97 4.64
C SER A 67 -9.83 21.15 6.17
N ILE A 68 -8.80 21.85 6.65
CA ILE A 68 -8.67 22.27 8.05
C ILE A 68 -9.03 23.76 8.11
N ASP A 69 -9.84 24.16 9.07
CA ASP A 69 -10.13 25.56 9.32
C ASP A 69 -8.89 26.29 9.82
N CYS A 70 -8.55 27.38 9.15
CA CYS A 70 -7.33 28.15 9.35
C CYS A 70 -7.57 29.64 9.14
N ASP A 71 -8.68 30.18 9.56
CA ASP A 71 -9.02 31.58 9.32
C ASP A 71 -7.99 32.53 9.95
N ASP A 72 -7.44 32.17 11.08
CA ASP A 72 -6.32 32.89 11.75
C ASP A 72 -5.05 32.93 10.86
N LEU A 73 -4.68 31.81 10.24
CA LEU A 73 -3.54 31.73 9.33
C LEU A 73 -3.79 32.50 8.02
N ARG A 74 -5.02 32.48 7.51
CA ARG A 74 -5.40 33.26 6.33
C ARG A 74 -5.31 34.76 6.61
N LEU A 75 -5.80 35.19 7.78
CA LEU A 75 -5.69 36.58 8.21
C LEU A 75 -4.22 37.01 8.36
N ALA A 76 -3.40 36.20 9.02
CA ALA A 76 -1.97 36.46 9.17
C ALA A 76 -1.24 36.54 7.82
N ALA A 77 -1.60 35.67 6.87
CA ALA A 77 -1.04 35.69 5.51
C ALA A 77 -1.47 36.94 4.73
N GLY A 78 -2.70 37.41 4.90
CA GLY A 78 -3.19 38.65 4.32
C GLY A 78 -2.37 39.85 4.80
N ILE A 79 -2.20 39.98 6.12
CA ILE A 79 -1.38 41.06 6.73
C ILE A 79 0.06 40.98 6.22
N ALA A 80 0.70 39.82 6.23
CA ALA A 80 2.07 39.66 5.78
C ALA A 80 2.23 39.99 4.26
N SER A 81 1.23 39.71 3.46
CA SER A 81 1.20 40.04 2.02
C SER A 81 1.12 41.56 1.81
N ASP A 82 0.27 42.24 2.56
CA ASP A 82 0.16 43.73 2.49
C ASP A 82 1.41 44.44 2.99
N ASP A 83 2.01 43.95 4.07
CA ASP A 83 3.30 44.46 4.58
C ASP A 83 4.40 44.28 3.51
N PHE A 84 4.48 43.13 2.88
CA PHE A 84 5.49 42.93 1.86
C PHE A 84 5.25 43.78 0.60
N ARG A 85 4.02 43.99 0.17
CA ARG A 85 3.68 44.84 -0.97
C ARG A 85 4.16 46.29 -0.69
N ARG A 86 3.89 46.85 0.50
CA ARG A 86 4.41 48.17 0.90
C ARG A 86 5.92 48.21 0.93
N ALA A 87 6.56 47.16 1.46
CA ALA A 87 8.01 47.03 1.50
C ALA A 87 8.65 47.00 0.11
N GLU A 88 8.00 46.33 -0.84
CA GLU A 88 8.46 46.23 -2.25
C GLU A 88 8.47 47.61 -2.91
N GLU A 89 7.45 48.43 -2.69
CA GLU A 89 7.38 49.80 -3.19
C GLU A 89 8.48 50.70 -2.59
N LEU A 90 8.70 50.62 -1.27
CA LEU A 90 9.75 51.36 -0.58
C LEU A 90 11.16 50.92 -1.01
N PHE A 91 11.36 49.66 -1.23
CA PHE A 91 12.62 49.09 -1.71
C PHE A 91 12.95 49.57 -3.13
N LYS A 92 11.96 49.56 -4.03
CA LYS A 92 12.09 50.15 -5.40
C LYS A 92 12.42 51.63 -5.38
N ALA A 93 11.89 52.37 -4.37
CA ALA A 93 12.18 53.77 -4.17
C ALA A 93 13.52 54.03 -3.45
N GLY A 94 14.30 53.01 -3.12
CA GLY A 94 15.57 53.15 -2.39
C GLY A 94 15.42 53.51 -0.90
N SER A 95 14.20 53.46 -0.36
CA SER A 95 13.86 53.86 1.00
C SER A 95 13.82 52.75 2.03
N LEU A 96 14.13 51.49 1.60
CA LEU A 96 14.14 50.32 2.48
C LEU A 96 15.46 49.56 2.31
N SER A 97 16.05 49.12 3.44
CA SER A 97 17.26 48.30 3.39
C SER A 97 16.96 46.90 2.83
N ARG A 98 17.96 46.27 2.21
CA ARG A 98 17.87 44.91 1.66
C ARG A 98 17.49 43.90 2.73
N GLU A 99 18.05 44.01 3.93
CA GLU A 99 17.74 43.14 5.06
C GLU A 99 16.26 43.18 5.44
N ASN A 100 15.68 44.37 5.55
CA ASN A 100 14.27 44.53 5.89
C ASN A 100 13.35 43.99 4.78
N TYR A 101 13.71 44.23 3.51
CA TYR A 101 13.00 43.64 2.36
C TYR A 101 12.97 42.10 2.42
N ASP A 102 14.15 41.49 2.59
CA ASP A 102 14.27 40.02 2.62
C ASP A 102 13.53 39.42 3.84
N ARG A 103 13.54 40.09 5.00
CA ARG A 103 12.78 39.69 6.20
C ARG A 103 11.27 39.71 5.98
N LEU A 104 10.72 40.74 5.35
CA LEU A 104 9.29 40.83 5.05
C LEU A 104 8.87 39.86 3.96
N LYS A 105 9.73 39.64 2.97
CA LYS A 105 9.55 38.59 1.96
C LYS A 105 9.43 37.20 2.61
N TYR A 106 10.36 36.85 3.49
CA TYR A 106 10.32 35.61 4.23
C TYR A 106 9.02 35.45 5.03
N ARG A 107 8.59 36.50 5.74
CA ARG A 107 7.36 36.46 6.53
C ARG A 107 6.12 36.19 5.69
N ARG A 108 6.02 36.83 4.51
CA ARG A 108 4.93 36.59 3.55
C ARG A 108 4.96 35.15 3.07
N ASP A 109 6.13 34.64 2.65
CA ASP A 109 6.28 33.30 2.08
C ASP A 109 5.98 32.21 3.12
N ASP A 110 6.42 32.37 4.36
CA ASP A 110 6.13 31.49 5.49
C ASP A 110 4.63 31.45 5.82
N SER A 111 3.98 32.62 5.91
CA SER A 111 2.55 32.68 6.16
C SER A 111 1.73 32.04 5.04
N ALA A 112 2.10 32.29 3.77
CA ALA A 112 1.46 31.67 2.61
C ALA A 112 1.68 30.15 2.58
N LEU A 113 2.85 29.65 3.01
CA LEU A 113 3.12 28.22 3.14
C LEU A 113 2.21 27.57 4.19
N LYS A 114 2.03 28.19 5.35
CA LYS A 114 1.13 27.71 6.42
C LYS A 114 -0.32 27.60 5.94
N VAL A 115 -0.82 28.59 5.18
CA VAL A 115 -2.15 28.53 4.57
C VAL A 115 -2.29 27.35 3.60
N ARG A 116 -1.25 27.01 2.81
CA ARG A 116 -1.29 25.83 1.95
C ARG A 116 -1.44 24.52 2.72
N TRP A 117 -0.93 24.44 3.94
CA TRP A 117 -1.05 23.27 4.82
C TRP A 117 -2.45 23.08 5.40
N CYS A 118 -3.33 24.09 5.30
CA CYS A 118 -4.74 23.94 5.68
C CYS A 118 -5.51 22.98 4.76
N THR A 119 -4.98 22.72 3.58
CA THR A 119 -5.53 21.71 2.67
C THR A 119 -4.58 20.52 2.62
N VAL A 120 -5.02 19.39 3.15
CA VAL A 120 -4.27 18.13 3.07
C VAL A 120 -4.55 17.51 1.71
N LYS A 121 -3.48 17.26 0.96
CA LYS A 121 -3.52 16.70 -0.39
C LYS A 121 -2.92 15.31 -0.40
N SER A 122 -3.41 14.46 -1.30
CA SER A 122 -2.78 13.16 -1.55
C SER A 122 -1.41 13.34 -2.22
N PRO A 123 -0.33 12.74 -1.73
CA PRO A 123 0.96 12.73 -2.41
C PRO A 123 1.02 11.71 -3.56
N VAL A 124 0.11 10.74 -3.58
CA VAL A 124 0.07 9.62 -4.53
C VAL A 124 -1.33 9.49 -5.13
N SER A 125 -1.43 8.88 -6.30
CA SER A 125 -2.70 8.40 -6.83
C SER A 125 -3.01 7.04 -6.21
N GLY A 126 -4.29 6.77 -5.96
CA GLY A 126 -4.71 5.53 -5.33
C GLY A 126 -6.14 5.60 -4.82
N ARG A 127 -6.41 4.96 -3.68
CA ARG A 127 -7.72 4.93 -3.04
C ARG A 127 -7.61 5.36 -1.58
N LEU A 128 -8.52 6.22 -1.14
CA LEU A 128 -8.65 6.57 0.28
C LEU A 128 -9.16 5.36 1.05
N LEU A 129 -8.33 4.75 1.89
CA LEU A 129 -8.71 3.54 2.65
C LEU A 129 -9.41 3.89 3.95
N TYR A 130 -8.80 4.78 4.74
CA TYR A 130 -9.25 5.07 6.10
C TYR A 130 -9.21 6.56 6.38
N SER A 131 -10.20 7.01 7.15
CA SER A 131 -10.28 8.32 7.80
C SER A 131 -10.21 8.12 9.32
N TYR A 132 -9.25 8.74 9.99
CA TYR A 132 -9.00 8.53 11.43
C TYR A 132 -9.60 9.61 12.31
N ARG A 133 -10.14 10.65 11.72
CA ARG A 133 -10.71 11.81 12.40
C ARG A 133 -12.01 12.21 11.73
N GLU A 134 -12.84 12.93 12.47
CA GLU A 134 -14.13 13.39 11.99
C GLU A 134 -14.15 14.91 11.78
N LYS A 135 -15.12 15.38 10.98
CA LYS A 135 -15.40 16.81 10.86
C LYS A 135 -15.71 17.39 12.25
N GLY A 136 -15.10 18.54 12.57
CA GLY A 136 -15.25 19.23 13.84
C GLY A 136 -14.20 18.83 14.89
N GLU A 137 -13.37 17.82 14.66
CA GLU A 137 -12.29 17.46 15.57
C GLU A 137 -11.11 18.44 15.45
N LEU A 138 -10.52 18.78 16.60
CA LEU A 138 -9.27 19.53 16.67
C LEU A 138 -8.09 18.60 16.38
N VAL A 139 -7.21 19.01 15.48
CA VAL A 139 -5.99 18.28 15.14
C VAL A 139 -4.75 19.12 15.38
N SER A 140 -3.60 18.46 15.55
CA SER A 140 -2.29 19.06 15.75
C SER A 140 -1.26 18.48 14.78
N PRO A 141 -0.12 19.15 14.54
CA PRO A 141 0.94 18.60 13.69
C PRO A 141 1.34 17.18 14.10
N GLY A 142 1.43 16.28 13.10
CA GLY A 142 1.75 14.86 13.27
C GLY A 142 0.54 13.93 13.52
N VAL A 143 -0.65 14.46 13.77
CA VAL A 143 -1.86 13.63 13.91
C VAL A 143 -2.21 13.03 12.56
N LYS A 144 -2.36 11.70 12.53
CA LYS A 144 -2.80 10.93 11.36
C LYS A 144 -4.26 11.24 11.05
N LEU A 145 -4.53 11.61 9.81
CA LEU A 145 -5.84 12.03 9.33
C LEU A 145 -6.49 10.97 8.43
N ALA A 146 -5.71 10.43 7.51
CA ALA A 146 -6.20 9.47 6.53
C ALA A 146 -5.07 8.57 6.02
N THR A 147 -5.41 7.46 5.37
CA THR A 147 -4.47 6.60 4.64
C THR A 147 -4.94 6.45 3.21
N VAL A 148 -4.04 6.68 2.26
CA VAL A 148 -4.24 6.40 0.83
C VAL A 148 -3.36 5.23 0.44
N ALA A 149 -3.92 4.24 -0.27
CA ALA A 149 -3.17 3.12 -0.83
C ALA A 149 -3.09 3.21 -2.34
N ASP A 150 -1.90 2.96 -2.87
CA ASP A 150 -1.72 2.66 -4.29
C ASP A 150 -2.06 1.19 -4.51
N LEU A 151 -3.17 0.93 -5.19
CA LEU A 151 -3.65 -0.41 -5.50
C LEU A 151 -3.30 -0.85 -6.92
N SER A 152 -2.56 -0.06 -7.70
CA SER A 152 -2.18 -0.40 -9.08
C SER A 152 -1.19 -1.56 -9.15
N GLU A 153 -0.36 -1.69 -8.14
CA GLU A 153 0.55 -2.82 -7.90
C GLU A 153 0.45 -3.24 -6.43
N VAL A 154 0.23 -4.52 -6.22
CA VAL A 154 0.17 -5.12 -4.87
C VAL A 154 1.22 -6.21 -4.76
N TRP A 155 1.51 -6.66 -3.56
CA TRP A 155 2.47 -7.75 -3.35
C TRP A 155 2.03 -8.68 -2.24
N ALA A 156 2.67 -9.86 -2.20
CA ALA A 156 2.59 -10.76 -1.06
C ALA A 156 3.99 -11.25 -0.67
N TYR A 157 4.17 -11.54 0.60
CA TYR A 157 5.31 -12.29 1.08
C TYR A 157 4.95 -13.76 1.13
N ILE A 158 5.76 -14.59 0.47
CA ILE A 158 5.74 -16.05 0.63
C ILE A 158 7.01 -16.49 1.33
N TYR A 159 6.94 -17.58 2.07
CA TYR A 159 8.04 -18.09 2.87
C TYR A 159 8.54 -19.41 2.29
N VAL A 160 9.75 -19.40 1.76
CA VAL A 160 10.30 -20.49 0.97
C VAL A 160 11.46 -21.14 1.73
N PRO A 161 11.55 -22.47 1.83
CA PRO A 161 12.67 -23.17 2.43
C PRO A 161 13.96 -23.04 1.59
N HIS A 162 15.11 -23.30 2.22
CA HIS A 162 16.42 -23.09 1.61
C HIS A 162 16.65 -23.92 0.33
N ASP A 163 16.14 -25.12 0.29
CA ASP A 163 16.29 -26.05 -0.85
C ASP A 163 15.58 -25.51 -2.11
N THR A 164 14.41 -24.94 -1.96
CA THR A 164 13.65 -24.29 -3.06
C THR A 164 14.26 -22.94 -3.45
N LEU A 165 14.78 -22.18 -2.47
CA LEU A 165 15.35 -20.85 -2.70
C LEU A 165 16.48 -20.85 -3.73
N ALA A 166 17.30 -21.89 -3.79
CA ALA A 166 18.46 -21.98 -4.66
C ALA A 166 18.14 -21.82 -6.16
N GLY A 167 16.92 -22.16 -6.57
CA GLY A 167 16.43 -22.01 -7.96
C GLY A 167 15.85 -20.64 -8.27
N LEU A 168 15.55 -19.80 -7.25
CA LEU A 168 14.81 -18.57 -7.44
C LEU A 168 15.72 -17.38 -7.71
N LYS A 169 15.24 -16.46 -8.55
CA LYS A 169 15.92 -15.17 -8.86
C LYS A 169 14.90 -14.04 -8.94
N PRO A 170 15.27 -12.84 -8.51
CA PRO A 170 14.47 -11.64 -8.79
C PRO A 170 14.20 -11.50 -10.29
N GLY A 171 12.98 -11.13 -10.64
CA GLY A 171 12.51 -11.01 -12.02
C GLY A 171 11.83 -12.25 -12.57
N MET A 172 11.89 -13.42 -11.92
CA MET A 172 11.20 -14.62 -12.36
C MET A 172 9.67 -14.43 -12.29
N GLU A 173 8.97 -14.92 -13.31
CA GLU A 173 7.51 -14.95 -13.34
C GLU A 173 7.00 -16.14 -12.53
N VAL A 174 5.90 -15.92 -11.82
CA VAL A 174 5.22 -16.91 -11.00
C VAL A 174 3.72 -16.85 -11.26
N LYS A 175 3.05 -17.95 -10.99
CA LYS A 175 1.59 -18.00 -11.01
C LYS A 175 1.07 -17.85 -9.59
N ALA A 176 0.01 -17.09 -9.44
CA ALA A 176 -0.68 -16.95 -8.18
C ALA A 176 -2.16 -17.22 -8.36
N PHE A 177 -2.77 -17.78 -7.33
CA PHE A 177 -4.16 -18.20 -7.33
C PHE A 177 -4.86 -17.54 -6.14
N LEU A 178 -6.09 -17.12 -6.36
CA LEU A 178 -6.97 -16.57 -5.33
C LEU A 178 -8.03 -17.63 -4.95
N PRO A 179 -7.83 -18.40 -3.86
CA PRO A 179 -8.72 -19.50 -3.50
C PRO A 179 -10.16 -19.05 -3.27
N GLU A 180 -10.36 -17.87 -2.67
CA GLU A 180 -11.68 -17.31 -2.38
C GLU A 180 -12.47 -16.94 -3.65
N ALA A 181 -11.79 -16.80 -4.81
CA ALA A 181 -12.41 -16.48 -6.10
C ALA A 181 -12.38 -17.67 -7.09
N GLY A 182 -12.43 -18.91 -6.57
CA GLY A 182 -12.48 -20.12 -7.41
C GLY A 182 -11.16 -20.38 -8.14
N ASP A 183 -10.03 -20.18 -7.48
CA ASP A 183 -8.67 -20.37 -8.03
C ASP A 183 -8.39 -19.49 -9.27
N MET A 184 -8.89 -18.25 -9.27
CA MET A 184 -8.56 -17.30 -10.32
C MET A 184 -7.03 -17.07 -10.38
N GLU A 185 -6.45 -17.26 -11.56
CA GLU A 185 -5.01 -17.16 -11.81
C GLU A 185 -4.60 -15.71 -12.06
N PHE A 186 -3.49 -15.30 -11.44
CA PHE A 186 -2.82 -14.02 -11.63
C PHE A 186 -1.35 -14.25 -11.97
N ALA A 187 -0.83 -13.48 -12.90
CA ALA A 187 0.60 -13.45 -13.16
C ALA A 187 1.28 -12.53 -12.12
N GLY A 188 2.30 -13.07 -11.46
CA GLY A 188 3.15 -12.33 -10.53
C GLY A 188 4.61 -12.39 -10.92
N ARG A 189 5.45 -11.63 -10.24
CA ARG A 189 6.90 -11.61 -10.43
C ARG A 189 7.62 -11.53 -9.11
N ILE A 190 8.66 -12.33 -8.92
CA ILE A 190 9.55 -12.23 -7.77
C ILE A 190 10.26 -10.87 -7.84
N SER A 191 9.98 -9.99 -6.89
CA SER A 191 10.57 -8.65 -6.83
C SER A 191 11.80 -8.62 -5.92
N VAL A 192 11.73 -9.27 -4.75
CA VAL A 192 12.83 -9.30 -3.78
C VAL A 192 12.91 -10.68 -3.14
N ILE A 193 14.15 -11.15 -2.92
CA ILE A 193 14.46 -12.29 -2.06
C ILE A 193 15.27 -11.74 -0.89
N TYR A 194 14.76 -11.88 0.33
CA TYR A 194 15.42 -11.38 1.53
C TYR A 194 16.59 -12.31 1.93
N PRO A 195 17.77 -11.77 2.26
CA PRO A 195 18.95 -12.58 2.52
C PRO A 195 18.95 -13.21 3.92
N GLU A 196 18.09 -12.73 4.81
CA GLU A 196 18.02 -13.22 6.20
C GLU A 196 16.97 -14.31 6.31
N ALA A 197 17.35 -15.41 6.95
CA ALA A 197 16.43 -16.49 7.25
C ALA A 197 15.59 -16.14 8.49
N GLU A 198 14.30 -16.43 8.40
CA GLU A 198 13.35 -16.26 9.50
C GLU A 198 12.82 -17.62 9.96
N PHE A 199 12.32 -17.69 11.20
CA PHE A 199 11.55 -18.85 11.63
C PHE A 199 10.16 -18.80 10.99
N THR A 200 9.65 -19.96 10.60
CA THR A 200 8.27 -20.07 10.05
C THR A 200 7.27 -19.26 10.89
N PRO A 201 6.46 -18.40 10.27
CA PRO A 201 5.45 -17.61 10.99
C PRO A 201 4.54 -18.48 11.85
N LYS A 202 4.03 -17.93 12.95
CA LYS A 202 3.31 -18.63 14.04
C LYS A 202 2.06 -19.45 13.64
N ASN A 203 1.62 -19.41 12.41
CA ASN A 203 0.42 -20.10 11.92
C ASN A 203 0.61 -21.59 11.59
N VAL A 204 1.82 -22.14 11.74
CA VAL A 204 2.11 -23.54 11.46
C VAL A 204 1.88 -24.39 12.69
N GLN A 205 1.00 -25.42 12.59
CA GLN A 205 0.48 -26.17 13.72
C GLN A 205 1.43 -27.27 14.23
N THR A 206 2.45 -27.69 13.48
CA THR A 206 3.34 -28.78 13.88
C THR A 206 4.68 -28.30 14.45
N ARG A 207 5.16 -28.99 15.51
CA ARG A 207 6.42 -28.65 16.21
C ARG A 207 7.64 -28.78 15.29
N LYS A 208 7.60 -29.65 14.27
CA LYS A 208 8.69 -29.94 13.33
C LYS A 208 8.84 -28.85 12.26
N GLU A 209 7.76 -28.19 11.92
CA GLU A 209 7.75 -27.11 10.93
C GLU A 209 8.09 -25.75 11.53
N ARG A 210 7.83 -25.54 12.84
CA ARG A 210 8.20 -24.30 13.55
C ARG A 210 9.70 -24.06 13.69
N THR A 211 10.54 -25.07 13.48
CA THR A 211 12.01 -24.98 13.58
C THR A 211 12.71 -24.88 12.23
N ARG A 212 11.95 -24.89 11.12
CA ARG A 212 12.54 -24.69 9.78
C ARG A 212 12.81 -23.22 9.55
N LEU A 213 14.03 -22.94 9.11
CA LEU A 213 14.40 -21.64 8.59
C LEU A 213 13.82 -21.48 7.18
N VAL A 214 13.16 -20.36 6.95
CA VAL A 214 12.57 -19.98 5.67
C VAL A 214 13.05 -18.59 5.29
N TYR A 215 12.98 -18.29 4.02
CA TYR A 215 13.33 -16.97 3.49
C TYR A 215 12.08 -16.29 2.97
N ALA A 216 11.92 -15.02 3.31
CA ALA A 216 10.85 -14.21 2.78
C ALA A 216 11.16 -13.86 1.30
N VAL A 217 10.21 -14.14 0.42
CA VAL A 217 10.24 -13.79 -1.00
C VAL A 217 9.06 -12.89 -1.28
N LYS A 218 9.35 -11.67 -1.74
CA LYS A 218 8.33 -10.70 -2.12
C LYS A 218 7.94 -10.94 -3.58
N VAL A 219 6.67 -11.21 -3.81
CA VAL A 219 6.08 -11.36 -5.14
C VAL A 219 5.18 -10.18 -5.41
N SER A 220 5.39 -9.46 -6.52
CA SER A 220 4.53 -8.35 -6.93
C SER A 220 3.55 -8.77 -8.03
N PHE A 221 2.38 -8.14 -8.01
CA PHE A 221 1.26 -8.41 -8.91
C PHE A 221 0.75 -7.10 -9.50
N PRO A 222 0.75 -6.94 -10.85
CA PRO A 222 0.01 -5.87 -11.51
C PRO A 222 -1.49 -6.00 -11.22
N ASN A 223 -2.13 -4.94 -10.73
CA ASN A 223 -3.51 -5.01 -10.27
C ASN A 223 -4.39 -3.93 -10.91
N LYS A 224 -4.35 -3.84 -12.25
CA LYS A 224 -5.05 -2.81 -13.03
C LYS A 224 -6.57 -2.73 -12.79
N GLY A 225 -7.19 -3.82 -12.36
CA GLY A 225 -8.63 -3.89 -12.06
C GLY A 225 -8.96 -3.76 -10.58
N GLU A 226 -7.96 -3.51 -9.72
CA GLU A 226 -8.09 -3.49 -8.25
C GLU A 226 -8.81 -4.73 -7.68
N THR A 227 -8.64 -5.88 -8.38
CA THR A 227 -9.26 -7.15 -7.98
C THR A 227 -8.62 -7.70 -6.71
N LEU A 228 -7.28 -7.63 -6.64
CA LEU A 228 -6.52 -8.00 -5.45
C LEU A 228 -6.58 -6.87 -4.44
N LYS A 229 -7.04 -7.18 -3.22
CA LYS A 229 -7.16 -6.20 -2.13
C LYS A 229 -6.25 -6.58 -0.98
N PRO A 230 -5.66 -5.60 -0.28
CA PRO A 230 -4.91 -5.87 0.95
C PRO A 230 -5.71 -6.73 1.92
N GLY A 231 -5.06 -7.74 2.51
CA GLY A 231 -5.67 -8.72 3.42
C GLY A 231 -6.19 -10.00 2.74
N MET A 232 -6.31 -10.06 1.41
CA MET A 232 -6.68 -11.30 0.70
C MET A 232 -5.54 -12.32 0.78
N THR A 233 -5.88 -13.60 0.88
CA THR A 233 -4.91 -14.70 0.81
C THR A 233 -4.63 -15.04 -0.64
N VAL A 234 -3.38 -15.21 -1.00
CA VAL A 234 -2.94 -15.66 -2.31
C VAL A 234 -2.05 -16.89 -2.17
N GLU A 235 -2.21 -17.83 -3.07
CA GLU A 235 -1.35 -19.01 -3.19
C GLU A 235 -0.45 -18.86 -4.41
N VAL A 236 0.85 -18.94 -4.22
CA VAL A 236 1.86 -18.76 -5.27
C VAL A 236 2.49 -20.09 -5.61
N GLU A 237 2.49 -20.42 -6.89
CA GLU A 237 3.18 -21.55 -7.48
C GLU A 237 4.50 -21.05 -8.06
N LEU A 238 5.60 -21.64 -7.60
CA LEU A 238 6.94 -21.30 -8.05
C LEU A 238 7.31 -22.15 -9.28
N PRO A 239 8.07 -21.63 -10.23
CA PRO A 239 8.57 -22.40 -11.35
C PRO A 239 9.54 -23.48 -10.85
N GLU A 240 9.53 -24.65 -11.50
CA GLU A 240 10.45 -25.77 -11.25
C GLU A 240 11.91 -25.43 -11.63
#